data_98cf8f51c2eb4799863504e64613ffc8
#
_entry.id   98cf8f51c2eb4799863504e64613ffc8
#
_cell.length_a   1.000
_cell.length_b   1.000
_cell.length_c   1.000
_cell.angle_alpha   90.00
_cell.angle_beta   90.00
_cell.angle_gamma   90.00
#
_symmetry.space_group_name_H-M   'P 1'
#
loop_
_entity.id
_entity.type
_entity.pdbx_description
1 polymer ?
#
loop_
_entity_poly.entity_id
_entity_poly.type
_entity_poly.pdbx_seq_one_letter_code
_entity_poly.pdbx_strand_id
1 'polypeptide(L)'
;MQSPVPKGLAALTVLTFSLIIAGCASTGGIAPQAKQAEAAQLDAGSAIRAANTEAGWPASDWWRGYNDPQLNAWIEASVAGNPSLAAAQARVREARSMVGVAQAGLLPQINGSMSIQRQQWADNIYYGPGSLAGTNTWNNTATLGLSYHLDLWGQDKNNAERALDVAHATAADARAAQLELEVNVTRTYIEMSMNYALLDIAKQTLGQQQRILALAQKRLAGGIGTQLEVSQAETPLPEYERQIDALEESIALGKNQLAALAGKGPGAGESMQRPALALAAPAGLPSALPAELIGYRPDVVAARWLVAVQARGIDVARADFYPNVNLLVSMGGYAAAGPLFQFLKSMSGSYSAGPALSLPIFDGGRLRAQLGAQSAAYDIAVDQYNQTIVTALKEIADQVVRMRSLATQEDDAHRSVEAAQRNYDLAEKGFRRGLTDYVNVLIAQTQLLRAQEGVAHIQAERLTAHATLVAALGGGMIDVSSDPAAKGPTEAEQLPAHGKKTRAVPLMPAALLAPHSSPASPGPDAADAGASGDASATGAAH
;
A
#
# COMPACT_ATOMS: atom_id res chain seq x y z
N MET A 1 42.70 -6.64 -60.01
CA MET A 1 42.91 -8.08 -59.73
C MET A 1 42.51 -8.37 -58.31
N GLN A 2 41.28 -8.84 -58.10
CA GLN A 2 40.80 -9.29 -56.79
C GLN A 2 41.11 -10.79 -56.68
N SER A 3 42.00 -11.18 -55.79
CA SER A 3 42.25 -12.57 -55.45
C SER A 3 41.09 -13.13 -54.62
N PRO A 4 40.54 -14.31 -54.92
CA PRO A 4 39.48 -14.92 -54.20
C PRO A 4 40.00 -15.38 -52.81
N VAL A 5 39.43 -14.88 -51.72
CA VAL A 5 39.69 -15.36 -50.37
C VAL A 5 39.27 -16.83 -50.29
N PRO A 6 40.16 -17.75 -49.87
CA PRO A 6 39.85 -19.17 -49.82
C PRO A 6 38.73 -19.44 -48.82
N LYS A 7 37.67 -20.15 -49.28
CA LYS A 7 36.46 -20.47 -48.48
C LYS A 7 36.80 -21.16 -47.14
N GLY A 8 37.94 -21.82 -46.99
CA GLY A 8 38.40 -22.42 -45.75
C GLY A 8 38.85 -21.41 -44.68
N LEU A 9 39.38 -20.25 -45.09
CA LEU A 9 39.82 -19.21 -44.14
C LEU A 9 38.62 -18.49 -43.53
N ALA A 10 37.57 -18.25 -44.36
CA ALA A 10 36.32 -17.66 -43.89
C ALA A 10 35.54 -18.58 -42.89
N ALA A 11 35.57 -19.90 -43.12
CA ALA A 11 34.96 -20.87 -42.21
C ALA A 11 35.73 -20.99 -40.88
N LEU A 12 37.06 -20.91 -40.92
CA LEU A 12 37.91 -20.96 -39.72
C LEU A 12 37.76 -19.68 -38.86
N THR A 13 37.64 -18.52 -39.48
CA THR A 13 37.40 -17.24 -38.79
C THR A 13 36.01 -17.19 -38.18
N VAL A 14 34.98 -17.73 -38.82
CA VAL A 14 33.62 -17.82 -38.23
C VAL A 14 33.61 -18.80 -37.05
N LEU A 15 34.32 -19.94 -37.17
CA LEU A 15 34.38 -20.95 -36.10
C LEU A 15 35.15 -20.44 -34.87
N THR A 16 36.28 -19.76 -35.08
CA THR A 16 37.06 -19.14 -33.97
C THR A 16 36.30 -17.99 -33.31
N PHE A 17 35.58 -17.18 -34.10
CA PHE A 17 34.74 -16.10 -33.57
C PHE A 17 33.55 -16.65 -32.76
N SER A 18 32.94 -17.76 -33.21
CA SER A 18 31.86 -18.45 -32.47
C SER A 18 32.36 -19.09 -31.15
N LEU A 19 33.56 -19.66 -31.11
CA LEU A 19 34.18 -20.23 -29.90
C LEU A 19 34.57 -19.16 -28.90
N ILE A 20 35.04 -17.99 -29.32
CA ILE A 20 35.40 -16.87 -28.46
C ILE A 20 34.13 -16.28 -27.81
N ILE A 21 33.01 -16.16 -28.55
CA ILE A 21 31.72 -15.69 -28.03
C ILE A 21 31.14 -16.68 -27.01
N ALA A 22 31.26 -17.98 -27.20
CA ALA A 22 30.77 -19.01 -26.29
C ALA A 22 31.56 -19.05 -24.97
N GLY A 23 32.86 -18.74 -25.00
CA GLY A 23 33.70 -18.71 -23.79
C GLY A 23 33.46 -17.50 -22.86
N CYS A 24 33.07 -16.35 -23.43
CA CYS A 24 32.85 -15.11 -22.70
C CYS A 24 31.46 -15.04 -21.98
N ALA A 25 30.46 -15.81 -22.45
CA ALA A 25 29.10 -15.78 -21.92
C ALA A 25 28.87 -16.72 -20.72
N SER A 26 29.94 -17.23 -20.08
CA SER A 26 29.79 -18.14 -18.92
C SER A 26 29.35 -17.41 -17.67
N THR A 27 28.10 -17.63 -17.26
CA THR A 27 27.53 -17.15 -15.99
C THR A 27 28.14 -17.81 -14.73
N GLY A 28 29.05 -18.80 -14.90
CA GLY A 28 29.69 -19.50 -13.77
C GLY A 28 28.74 -20.37 -12.92
N GLY A 29 27.57 -20.74 -13.45
CA GLY A 29 26.59 -21.55 -12.71
C GLY A 29 25.81 -20.77 -11.64
N ILE A 30 25.91 -19.44 -11.63
CA ILE A 30 25.19 -18.59 -10.67
C ILE A 30 23.69 -18.65 -10.97
N ALA A 31 22.91 -19.09 -9.96
CA ALA A 31 21.47 -19.22 -10.03
C ALA A 31 20.85 -18.98 -8.65
N PRO A 32 19.56 -18.58 -8.57
CA PRO A 32 18.81 -18.49 -7.32
C PRO A 32 18.76 -19.83 -6.58
N GLN A 33 18.68 -19.77 -5.25
CA GLN A 33 18.62 -20.93 -4.36
C GLN A 33 17.26 -21.09 -3.67
N ALA A 34 16.57 -19.97 -3.41
CA ALA A 34 15.27 -19.97 -2.73
C ALA A 34 14.17 -20.59 -3.59
N LYS A 35 13.22 -21.23 -2.92
CA LYS A 35 12.03 -21.84 -3.54
C LYS A 35 10.78 -21.19 -2.97
N GLN A 36 9.87 -20.82 -3.84
CA GLN A 36 8.54 -20.36 -3.43
C GLN A 36 7.76 -21.47 -2.74
N ALA A 37 7.16 -21.12 -1.60
CA ALA A 37 6.24 -21.99 -0.91
C ALA A 37 4.94 -22.13 -1.72
N GLU A 38 4.50 -23.36 -1.91
CA GLU A 38 3.18 -23.63 -2.46
C GLU A 38 2.15 -23.51 -1.33
N ALA A 39 1.33 -22.44 -1.36
CA ALA A 39 0.34 -22.19 -0.31
C ALA A 39 -0.63 -23.35 -0.11
N ALA A 40 -0.93 -24.12 -1.16
CA ALA A 40 -1.77 -25.32 -1.08
C ALA A 40 -1.15 -26.46 -0.25
N GLN A 41 0.18 -26.47 -0.09
CA GLN A 41 0.89 -27.49 0.71
C GLN A 41 1.07 -27.07 2.18
N LEU A 42 0.79 -25.81 2.53
CA LEU A 42 0.86 -25.33 3.90
C LEU A 42 -0.32 -25.89 4.71
N ASP A 43 -0.02 -26.45 5.87
CA ASP A 43 -1.07 -26.93 6.79
C ASP A 43 -1.81 -25.73 7.40
N ALA A 44 -3.05 -25.53 6.98
CA ALA A 44 -3.92 -24.46 7.49
C ALA A 44 -4.32 -24.63 8.97
N GLY A 45 -4.02 -25.77 9.59
CA GLY A 45 -4.36 -26.07 10.97
C GLY A 45 -5.83 -26.46 11.20
N SER A 46 -6.09 -27.06 12.35
CA SER A 46 -7.43 -27.56 12.72
C SER A 46 -8.47 -26.43 12.88
N ALA A 47 -8.05 -25.24 13.32
CA ALA A 47 -8.93 -24.10 13.55
C ALA A 47 -9.59 -23.64 12.24
N ILE A 48 -8.80 -23.46 11.18
CA ILE A 48 -9.29 -23.07 9.85
C ILE A 48 -10.14 -24.19 9.26
N ARG A 49 -9.68 -25.46 9.29
CA ARG A 49 -10.45 -26.60 8.76
C ARG A 49 -11.82 -26.75 9.41
N ALA A 50 -11.92 -26.53 10.74
CA ALA A 50 -13.17 -26.63 11.47
C ALA A 50 -14.09 -25.38 11.32
N ALA A 51 -13.57 -24.26 10.85
CA ALA A 51 -14.35 -23.05 10.58
C ALA A 51 -14.75 -22.92 9.10
N ASN A 52 -14.29 -23.86 8.26
CA ASN A 52 -14.56 -23.87 6.84
C ASN A 52 -16.07 -24.07 6.59
N THR A 53 -16.69 -23.08 5.99
CA THR A 53 -18.10 -23.09 5.58
C THR A 53 -18.17 -22.70 4.10
N GLU A 54 -19.31 -22.91 3.44
CA GLU A 54 -19.52 -22.42 2.06
C GLU A 54 -19.68 -20.88 1.97
N ALA A 55 -19.09 -20.14 2.91
CA ALA A 55 -19.11 -18.70 2.89
C ALA A 55 -18.24 -18.16 1.74
N GLY A 56 -18.71 -17.13 1.08
CA GLY A 56 -17.94 -16.41 0.07
C GLY A 56 -16.84 -15.53 0.68
N TRP A 57 -15.98 -15.01 -0.18
CA TRP A 57 -15.03 -13.97 0.21
C TRP A 57 -15.76 -12.69 0.65
N PRO A 58 -15.17 -11.88 1.55
CA PRO A 58 -15.76 -10.61 1.95
C PRO A 58 -16.06 -9.72 0.73
N ALA A 59 -17.15 -8.98 0.80
CA ALA A 59 -17.47 -7.95 -0.20
C ALA A 59 -16.54 -6.74 -0.04
N SER A 60 -16.36 -5.97 -1.12
CA SER A 60 -15.52 -4.75 -1.08
C SER A 60 -16.06 -3.64 -0.18
N ASP A 61 -17.31 -3.74 0.23
CA ASP A 61 -18.01 -2.83 1.16
C ASP A 61 -18.38 -3.53 2.48
N TRP A 62 -17.52 -4.42 2.95
CA TRP A 62 -17.68 -5.31 4.10
C TRP A 62 -18.16 -4.62 5.39
N TRP A 63 -17.82 -3.33 5.57
CA TRP A 63 -18.21 -2.55 6.74
C TRP A 63 -19.71 -2.27 6.81
N ARG A 64 -20.44 -2.39 5.70
CA ARG A 64 -21.91 -2.28 5.70
C ARG A 64 -22.57 -3.39 6.50
N GLY A 65 -21.88 -4.49 6.73
CA GLY A 65 -22.32 -5.56 7.62
C GLY A 65 -22.51 -5.16 9.08
N TYR A 66 -21.98 -4.00 9.50
CA TYR A 66 -22.21 -3.41 10.83
C TYR A 66 -23.52 -2.65 10.94
N ASN A 67 -24.28 -2.49 9.86
CA ASN A 67 -25.61 -1.84 9.80
C ASN A 67 -25.65 -0.42 10.38
N ASP A 68 -24.58 0.33 10.31
CA ASP A 68 -24.51 1.72 10.75
C ASP A 68 -24.22 2.66 9.57
N PRO A 69 -25.21 3.44 9.11
CA PRO A 69 -25.04 4.38 7.99
C PRO A 69 -23.99 5.46 8.27
N GLN A 70 -23.79 5.85 9.54
CA GLN A 70 -22.79 6.82 9.92
C GLN A 70 -21.37 6.26 9.73
N LEU A 71 -21.13 4.99 10.10
CA LEU A 71 -19.87 4.30 9.82
C LEU A 71 -19.60 4.27 8.30
N ASN A 72 -20.59 3.93 7.50
CA ASN A 72 -20.47 3.91 6.04
C ASN A 72 -20.01 5.26 5.50
N ALA A 73 -20.67 6.35 5.93
CA ALA A 73 -20.32 7.71 5.50
C ALA A 73 -18.88 8.12 5.93
N TRP A 74 -18.43 7.70 7.12
CA TRP A 74 -17.08 8.01 7.59
C TRP A 74 -16.01 7.24 6.82
N ILE A 75 -16.24 5.97 6.51
CA ILE A 75 -15.30 5.18 5.69
C ILE A 75 -15.22 5.76 4.28
N GLU A 76 -16.35 6.04 3.64
CA GLU A 76 -16.39 6.66 2.30
C GLU A 76 -15.67 8.02 2.31
N ALA A 77 -15.89 8.86 3.32
CA ALA A 77 -15.20 10.14 3.48
C ALA A 77 -13.70 9.95 3.69
N SER A 78 -13.29 8.92 4.44
CA SER A 78 -11.87 8.62 4.71
C SER A 78 -11.16 8.14 3.44
N VAL A 79 -11.77 7.25 2.68
CA VAL A 79 -11.22 6.78 1.39
C VAL A 79 -11.08 7.93 0.39
N ALA A 80 -12.03 8.86 0.37
CA ALA A 80 -12.01 10.02 -0.54
C ALA A 80 -11.03 11.13 -0.10
N GLY A 81 -10.82 11.32 1.22
CA GLY A 81 -10.15 12.50 1.77
C GLY A 81 -8.82 12.25 2.47
N ASN A 82 -8.42 11.00 2.73
CA ASN A 82 -7.22 10.69 3.49
C ASN A 82 -5.93 11.04 2.73
N PRO A 83 -5.05 11.92 3.27
CA PRO A 83 -3.81 12.32 2.59
C PRO A 83 -2.81 11.17 2.40
N SER A 84 -2.75 10.19 3.33
CA SER A 84 -1.84 9.05 3.22
C SER A 84 -2.25 8.13 2.07
N LEU A 85 -3.56 7.91 1.88
CA LEU A 85 -4.07 7.15 0.75
C LEU A 85 -3.86 7.91 -0.57
N ALA A 86 -4.03 9.23 -0.59
CA ALA A 86 -3.71 10.07 -1.75
C ALA A 86 -2.22 9.97 -2.12
N ALA A 87 -1.32 9.92 -1.12
CA ALA A 87 0.11 9.70 -1.35
C ALA A 87 0.39 8.30 -1.92
N ALA A 88 -0.28 7.25 -1.44
CA ALA A 88 -0.17 5.90 -2.00
C ALA A 88 -0.61 5.87 -3.47
N GLN A 89 -1.74 6.51 -3.81
CA GLN A 89 -2.20 6.65 -5.19
C GLN A 89 -1.23 7.48 -6.06
N ALA A 90 -0.56 8.48 -5.49
CA ALA A 90 0.48 9.24 -6.19
C ALA A 90 1.69 8.36 -6.53
N ARG A 91 2.12 7.47 -5.63
CA ARG A 91 3.18 6.48 -5.90
C ARG A 91 2.80 5.54 -7.06
N VAL A 92 1.53 5.13 -7.14
CA VAL A 92 1.04 4.33 -8.29
C VAL A 92 1.18 5.11 -9.60
N ARG A 93 0.83 6.42 -9.61
CA ARG A 93 1.01 7.27 -10.80
C ARG A 93 2.49 7.45 -11.15
N GLU A 94 3.35 7.62 -10.16
CA GLU A 94 4.81 7.67 -10.34
C GLU A 94 5.34 6.38 -10.98
N ALA A 95 5.00 5.22 -10.40
CA ALA A 95 5.42 3.92 -10.92
C ALA A 95 4.94 3.71 -12.38
N ARG A 96 3.70 4.08 -12.71
CA ARG A 96 3.18 4.06 -14.09
C ARG A 96 3.96 4.98 -15.02
N SER A 97 4.38 6.15 -14.57
CA SER A 97 5.20 7.06 -15.38
C SER A 97 6.59 6.46 -15.64
N MET A 98 7.16 5.74 -14.65
CA MET A 98 8.43 5.03 -14.82
C MET A 98 8.34 3.88 -15.81
N VAL A 99 7.17 3.23 -15.96
CA VAL A 99 6.93 2.28 -17.07
C VAL A 99 7.12 2.98 -18.42
N GLY A 100 6.55 4.18 -18.60
CA GLY A 100 6.74 4.97 -19.81
C GLY A 100 8.21 5.31 -20.09
N VAL A 101 8.96 5.65 -19.04
CA VAL A 101 10.42 5.90 -19.14
C VAL A 101 11.16 4.63 -19.62
N ALA A 102 10.85 3.48 -19.02
CA ALA A 102 11.47 2.21 -19.40
C ALA A 102 11.10 1.77 -20.83
N GLN A 103 9.84 1.95 -21.22
CA GLN A 103 9.37 1.67 -22.59
C GLN A 103 10.01 2.60 -23.63
N ALA A 104 10.33 3.85 -23.28
CA ALA A 104 11.03 4.77 -24.17
C ALA A 104 12.43 4.24 -24.55
N GLY A 105 13.07 3.41 -23.70
CA GLY A 105 14.32 2.72 -24.02
C GLY A 105 14.22 1.76 -25.21
N LEU A 106 13.04 1.24 -25.50
CA LEU A 106 12.76 0.37 -26.64
C LEU A 106 12.66 1.12 -27.97
N LEU A 107 12.65 2.45 -27.95
CA LEU A 107 12.44 3.30 -29.11
C LEU A 107 13.74 4.02 -29.52
N PRO A 108 13.89 4.39 -30.80
CA PRO A 108 15.00 5.22 -31.24
C PRO A 108 15.01 6.56 -30.49
N GLN A 109 16.20 6.99 -30.02
CA GLN A 109 16.41 8.26 -29.34
C GLN A 109 17.03 9.27 -30.33
N ILE A 110 16.44 10.44 -30.42
CA ILE A 110 16.95 11.54 -31.24
C ILE A 110 17.39 12.68 -30.34
N ASN A 111 18.66 13.05 -30.42
CA ASN A 111 19.26 14.07 -29.61
C ASN A 111 19.91 15.15 -30.46
N GLY A 112 19.60 16.42 -30.20
CA GLY A 112 20.30 17.57 -30.78
C GLY A 112 21.34 18.11 -29.80
N SER A 113 22.55 18.36 -30.27
CA SER A 113 23.58 19.02 -29.48
C SER A 113 24.20 20.16 -30.26
N MET A 114 24.49 21.25 -29.55
CA MET A 114 25.17 22.42 -30.10
C MET A 114 26.24 22.86 -29.12
N SER A 115 27.46 23.07 -29.63
CA SER A 115 28.56 23.59 -28.85
C SER A 115 29.17 24.77 -29.59
N ILE A 116 29.33 25.87 -28.90
CA ILE A 116 29.95 27.09 -29.39
C ILE A 116 31.11 27.42 -28.45
N GLN A 117 32.36 27.29 -28.93
CA GLN A 117 33.55 27.46 -28.12
C GLN A 117 34.56 28.37 -28.82
N ARG A 118 35.14 29.28 -28.06
CA ARG A 118 36.35 29.99 -28.48
C ARG A 118 37.53 29.19 -27.99
N GLN A 119 38.39 28.69 -28.91
CA GLN A 119 39.51 27.81 -28.61
C GLN A 119 40.80 28.42 -29.10
N GLN A 120 41.80 28.46 -28.26
CA GLN A 120 43.19 28.69 -28.65
C GLN A 120 43.83 27.31 -28.95
N TRP A 121 44.31 27.18 -30.14
CA TRP A 121 44.99 25.96 -30.57
C TRP A 121 46.43 26.05 -30.17
N ALA A 122 46.96 24.98 -29.55
CA ALA A 122 48.35 24.95 -29.14
C ALA A 122 49.29 24.89 -30.36
N ASP A 123 50.38 25.62 -30.26
CA ASP A 123 51.44 25.59 -31.26
C ASP A 123 52.43 24.44 -30.94
N ASN A 124 52.04 23.21 -31.27
CA ASN A 124 52.84 22.02 -31.00
C ASN A 124 52.68 20.96 -32.10
N ILE A 125 53.51 19.91 -32.04
CA ILE A 125 53.56 18.82 -33.04
C ILE A 125 52.26 18.05 -33.24
N TYR A 126 51.33 18.08 -32.30
CA TYR A 126 50.02 17.39 -32.41
C TYR A 126 49.12 18.02 -33.49
N TYR A 127 49.21 19.35 -33.63
CA TYR A 127 48.40 20.06 -34.61
C TYR A 127 49.20 20.48 -35.81
N GLY A 128 50.51 20.08 -35.86
CA GLY A 128 51.44 20.27 -37.00
C GLY A 128 51.57 21.70 -37.48
N PRO A 129 52.35 21.93 -38.52
CA PRO A 129 52.38 23.24 -39.23
C PRO A 129 51.13 23.40 -40.06
N GLY A 130 49.98 23.48 -39.40
CA GLY A 130 48.66 23.68 -40.07
C GLY A 130 48.13 25.10 -39.81
N SER A 131 47.10 25.47 -40.53
CA SER A 131 46.47 26.78 -40.44
C SER A 131 45.82 27.13 -39.10
N LEU A 132 45.75 26.16 -38.20
CA LEU A 132 45.17 26.30 -36.84
C LEU A 132 46.19 26.51 -35.75
N ALA A 133 47.45 26.04 -35.92
CA ALA A 133 48.47 26.10 -34.88
C ALA A 133 48.71 27.54 -34.40
N GLY A 134 48.72 27.75 -33.08
CA GLY A 134 48.90 29.07 -32.45
C GLY A 134 47.74 30.04 -32.64
N THR A 135 46.65 29.63 -33.33
CA THR A 135 45.53 30.55 -33.62
C THR A 135 44.41 30.46 -32.57
N ASN A 136 43.60 31.52 -32.55
CA ASN A 136 42.42 31.63 -31.72
C ASN A 136 41.16 31.66 -32.59
N THR A 137 40.43 30.59 -32.62
CA THR A 137 39.29 30.42 -33.54
C THR A 137 38.01 29.98 -32.83
N TRP A 138 36.88 30.05 -33.52
CA TRP A 138 35.65 29.44 -33.05
C TRP A 138 35.65 27.97 -33.45
N ASN A 139 35.52 27.09 -32.45
CA ASN A 139 35.34 25.66 -32.66
C ASN A 139 33.89 25.30 -32.32
N ASN A 140 33.04 25.28 -33.31
CA ASN A 140 31.60 25.18 -33.14
C ASN A 140 31.08 23.93 -33.85
N THR A 141 30.13 23.27 -33.16
CA THR A 141 29.46 22.09 -33.71
C THR A 141 27.97 22.19 -33.47
N ALA A 142 27.18 21.70 -34.41
CA ALA A 142 25.77 21.39 -34.24
C ALA A 142 25.50 20.02 -34.83
N THR A 143 25.02 19.08 -34.03
CA THR A 143 24.76 17.71 -34.47
C THR A 143 23.38 17.26 -34.07
N LEU A 144 22.72 16.54 -34.93
CA LEU A 144 21.53 15.75 -34.68
C LEU A 144 21.94 14.28 -34.72
N GLY A 145 21.78 13.59 -33.59
CA GLY A 145 22.13 12.17 -33.46
C GLY A 145 20.89 11.34 -33.24
N LEU A 146 20.83 10.20 -33.87
CA LEU A 146 19.89 9.11 -33.62
C LEU A 146 20.66 7.92 -33.06
N SER A 147 20.21 7.38 -31.93
CA SER A 147 20.71 6.13 -31.37
C SER A 147 19.56 5.17 -31.17
N TYR A 148 19.76 3.93 -31.56
CA TYR A 148 18.78 2.88 -31.34
C TYR A 148 19.48 1.61 -30.88
N HIS A 149 19.15 1.16 -29.67
CA HIS A 149 19.63 -0.12 -29.16
C HIS A 149 18.84 -1.26 -29.76
N LEU A 150 19.52 -2.18 -30.41
CA LEU A 150 18.91 -3.40 -30.95
C LEU A 150 18.86 -4.43 -29.82
N ASP A 151 17.73 -4.55 -29.15
CA ASP A 151 17.54 -5.44 -28.02
C ASP A 151 17.46 -6.91 -28.43
N LEU A 152 18.60 -7.47 -28.86
CA LEU A 152 18.71 -8.85 -29.32
C LEU A 152 18.59 -9.89 -28.22
N TRP A 153 18.88 -9.50 -26.99
CA TRP A 153 18.96 -10.37 -25.81
C TRP A 153 17.85 -10.12 -24.79
N GLY A 154 16.98 -9.17 -25.07
CA GLY A 154 15.83 -8.85 -24.24
C GLY A 154 16.16 -7.99 -23.00
N GLN A 155 17.27 -7.27 -22.99
CA GLN A 155 17.67 -6.40 -21.87
C GLN A 155 16.68 -5.28 -21.65
N ASP A 156 16.39 -4.48 -22.69
CA ASP A 156 15.48 -3.33 -22.60
C ASP A 156 14.04 -3.80 -22.39
N LYS A 157 13.67 -4.90 -23.05
CA LYS A 157 12.36 -5.53 -22.85
C LYS A 157 12.16 -5.97 -21.40
N ASN A 158 13.13 -6.69 -20.82
CA ASN A 158 13.01 -7.12 -19.42
C ASN A 158 13.05 -5.93 -18.44
N ASN A 159 13.77 -4.84 -18.77
CA ASN A 159 13.70 -3.60 -17.99
C ASN A 159 12.31 -2.95 -18.03
N ALA A 160 11.66 -2.93 -19.21
CA ALA A 160 10.31 -2.40 -19.35
C ALA A 160 9.26 -3.29 -18.63
N GLU A 161 9.38 -4.61 -18.74
CA GLU A 161 8.53 -5.57 -18.01
C GLU A 161 8.76 -5.45 -16.48
N ARG A 162 10.02 -5.30 -16.03
CA ARG A 162 10.37 -5.07 -14.63
C ARG A 162 9.70 -3.81 -14.07
N ALA A 163 9.73 -2.71 -14.84
CA ALA A 163 9.06 -1.47 -14.44
C ALA A 163 7.53 -1.66 -14.35
N LEU A 164 6.93 -2.44 -15.24
CA LEU A 164 5.51 -2.79 -15.19
C LEU A 164 5.17 -3.62 -13.95
N ASP A 165 5.99 -4.62 -13.63
CA ASP A 165 5.82 -5.46 -12.44
C ASP A 165 5.93 -4.62 -11.15
N VAL A 166 6.84 -3.61 -11.10
CA VAL A 166 6.91 -2.64 -10.00
C VAL A 166 5.62 -1.81 -9.89
N ALA A 167 5.05 -1.38 -11.03
CA ALA A 167 3.80 -0.63 -11.01
C ALA A 167 2.62 -1.48 -10.49
N HIS A 168 2.58 -2.78 -10.80
CA HIS A 168 1.61 -3.72 -10.27
C HIS A 168 1.78 -3.94 -8.76
N ALA A 169 3.02 -4.14 -8.28
CA ALA A 169 3.31 -4.26 -6.85
C ALA A 169 2.85 -2.99 -6.10
N THR A 170 3.21 -1.81 -6.60
CA THR A 170 2.82 -0.52 -6.01
C THR A 170 1.29 -0.32 -5.99
N ALA A 171 0.57 -0.81 -7.02
CA ALA A 171 -0.89 -0.76 -7.04
C ALA A 171 -1.50 -1.69 -5.97
N ALA A 172 -0.93 -2.87 -5.77
CA ALA A 172 -1.35 -3.78 -4.70
C ALA A 172 -1.07 -3.18 -3.31
N ASP A 173 0.09 -2.55 -3.10
CA ASP A 173 0.41 -1.83 -1.86
C ASP A 173 -0.57 -0.69 -1.56
N ALA A 174 -1.01 0.05 -2.59
CA ALA A 174 -2.01 1.10 -2.42
C ALA A 174 -3.37 0.55 -1.98
N ARG A 175 -3.75 -0.64 -2.44
CA ARG A 175 -4.96 -1.36 -1.98
C ARG A 175 -4.81 -1.84 -0.55
N ALA A 176 -3.63 -2.35 -0.17
CA ALA A 176 -3.34 -2.71 1.23
C ALA A 176 -3.50 -1.51 2.17
N ALA A 177 -2.96 -0.35 1.77
CA ALA A 177 -3.10 0.89 2.53
C ALA A 177 -4.56 1.37 2.64
N GLN A 178 -5.37 1.19 1.60
CA GLN A 178 -6.79 1.48 1.64
C GLN A 178 -7.53 0.57 2.63
N LEU A 179 -7.31 -0.75 2.56
CA LEU A 179 -7.90 -1.72 3.47
C LEU A 179 -7.51 -1.42 4.93
N GLU A 180 -6.25 -1.11 5.17
CA GLU A 180 -5.78 -0.71 6.50
C GLU A 180 -6.51 0.54 7.02
N LEU A 181 -6.71 1.55 6.17
CA LEU A 181 -7.47 2.75 6.50
C LEU A 181 -8.91 2.41 6.89
N GLU A 182 -9.61 1.59 6.10
CA GLU A 182 -10.99 1.16 6.37
C GLU A 182 -11.11 0.43 7.70
N VAL A 183 -10.16 -0.48 7.98
CA VAL A 183 -10.10 -1.20 9.26
C VAL A 183 -9.81 -0.26 10.42
N ASN A 184 -8.90 0.70 10.26
CA ASN A 184 -8.56 1.66 11.31
C ASN A 184 -9.74 2.59 11.63
N VAL A 185 -10.49 3.05 10.62
CA VAL A 185 -11.74 3.81 10.83
C VAL A 185 -12.75 2.95 11.60
N THR A 186 -12.94 1.71 11.18
CA THR A 186 -13.90 0.79 11.81
C THR A 186 -13.52 0.51 13.27
N ARG A 187 -12.25 0.25 13.57
CA ARG A 187 -11.76 0.01 14.94
C ARG A 187 -11.97 1.22 15.84
N THR A 188 -11.58 2.40 15.39
CA THR A 188 -11.77 3.65 16.14
C THR A 188 -13.26 3.91 16.41
N TYR A 189 -14.13 3.58 15.44
CA TYR A 189 -15.57 3.73 15.59
C TYR A 189 -16.16 2.72 16.59
N ILE A 190 -15.68 1.47 16.58
CA ILE A 190 -16.06 0.43 17.56
C ILE A 190 -15.61 0.84 18.97
N GLU A 191 -14.37 1.32 19.13
CA GLU A 191 -13.86 1.80 20.42
C GLU A 191 -14.68 2.97 20.95
N MET A 192 -15.03 3.91 20.09
CA MET A 192 -15.94 5.01 20.46
C MET A 192 -17.32 4.49 20.90
N SER A 193 -17.86 3.47 20.21
CA SER A 193 -19.12 2.80 20.61
C SER A 193 -19.02 2.18 22.00
N MET A 194 -17.92 1.49 22.28
CA MET A 194 -17.63 0.92 23.61
C MET A 194 -17.56 1.99 24.68
N ASN A 195 -16.85 3.10 24.43
CA ASN A 195 -16.74 4.21 25.37
C ASN A 195 -18.11 4.84 25.69
N TYR A 196 -19.02 4.93 24.72
CA TYR A 196 -20.40 5.34 24.99
C TYR A 196 -21.15 4.34 25.86
N ALA A 197 -20.97 3.03 25.68
CA ALA A 197 -21.59 2.01 26.51
C ALA A 197 -21.05 2.08 27.95
N LEU A 198 -19.74 2.23 28.12
CA LEU A 198 -19.10 2.42 29.43
C LEU A 198 -19.56 3.71 30.12
N LEU A 199 -19.73 4.80 29.38
CA LEU A 199 -20.26 6.06 29.89
C LEU A 199 -21.68 5.92 30.44
N ASP A 200 -22.55 5.19 29.75
CA ASP A 200 -23.90 4.91 30.25
C ASP A 200 -23.86 4.11 31.55
N ILE A 201 -23.01 3.08 31.63
CA ILE A 201 -22.82 2.25 32.81
C ILE A 201 -22.32 3.12 33.98
N ALA A 202 -21.31 3.98 33.75
CA ALA A 202 -20.77 4.87 34.78
C ALA A 202 -21.83 5.88 35.26
N LYS A 203 -22.58 6.52 34.37
CA LYS A 203 -23.67 7.45 34.70
C LYS A 203 -24.80 6.75 35.49
N GLN A 204 -25.17 5.54 35.10
CA GLN A 204 -26.15 4.73 35.82
C GLN A 204 -25.67 4.39 37.24
N THR A 205 -24.39 3.98 37.36
CA THR A 205 -23.77 3.64 38.64
C THR A 205 -23.69 4.86 39.56
N LEU A 206 -23.28 6.03 39.05
CA LEU A 206 -23.30 7.29 39.78
C LEU A 206 -24.71 7.61 40.31
N GLY A 207 -25.74 7.50 39.45
CA GLY A 207 -27.14 7.73 39.86
C GLY A 207 -27.66 6.72 40.90
N GLN A 208 -27.20 5.47 40.85
CA GLN A 208 -27.49 4.47 41.89
C GLN A 208 -26.83 4.88 43.22
N GLN A 209 -25.55 5.26 43.20
CA GLN A 209 -24.78 5.64 44.35
C GLN A 209 -25.36 6.89 45.06
N GLN A 210 -25.78 7.90 44.28
CA GLN A 210 -26.47 9.09 44.81
C GLN A 210 -27.78 8.74 45.54
N ARG A 211 -28.56 7.78 44.98
CA ARG A 211 -29.80 7.30 45.65
C ARG A 211 -29.49 6.58 46.95
N ILE A 212 -28.40 5.81 47.02
CA ILE A 212 -27.97 5.12 48.22
C ILE A 212 -27.49 6.14 49.29
N LEU A 213 -26.70 7.15 48.88
CA LEU A 213 -26.28 8.24 49.76
C LEU A 213 -27.51 8.95 50.36
N ALA A 214 -28.49 9.31 49.56
CA ALA A 214 -29.73 9.93 50.02
C ALA A 214 -30.50 9.03 51.02
N LEU A 215 -30.48 7.70 50.82
CA LEU A 215 -31.09 6.75 51.76
C LEU A 215 -30.30 6.69 53.09
N ALA A 216 -28.97 6.63 53.04
CA ALA A 216 -28.12 6.65 54.26
C ALA A 216 -28.31 7.92 55.08
N GLN A 217 -28.39 9.09 54.43
CA GLN A 217 -28.69 10.37 55.07
C GLN A 217 -30.06 10.38 55.77
N LYS A 218 -31.11 9.83 55.09
CA LYS A 218 -32.45 9.70 55.69
C LYS A 218 -32.46 8.76 56.90
N ARG A 219 -31.72 7.65 56.84
CA ARG A 219 -31.56 6.71 57.94
C ARG A 219 -30.87 7.35 59.13
N LEU A 220 -29.80 8.12 58.90
CA LEU A 220 -29.10 8.88 59.93
C LEU A 220 -30.03 9.91 60.61
N ALA A 221 -30.76 10.70 59.79
CA ALA A 221 -31.73 11.67 60.33
C ALA A 221 -32.86 11.01 61.11
N GLY A 222 -33.25 9.78 60.76
CA GLY A 222 -34.23 8.98 61.50
C GLY A 222 -33.68 8.25 62.73
N GLY A 223 -32.39 8.40 63.05
CA GLY A 223 -31.76 7.76 64.21
C GLY A 223 -31.50 6.26 64.06
N ILE A 224 -31.66 5.69 62.85
CA ILE A 224 -31.47 4.25 62.58
C ILE A 224 -30.27 3.97 61.69
N GLY A 225 -29.50 5.00 61.30
CA GLY A 225 -28.28 4.93 60.53
C GLY A 225 -27.10 5.55 61.25
N THR A 226 -25.90 5.43 60.71
CA THR A 226 -24.65 5.95 61.27
C THR A 226 -23.99 6.96 60.34
N GLN A 227 -23.17 7.87 60.90
CA GLN A 227 -22.33 8.77 60.10
C GLN A 227 -21.32 8.00 59.21
N LEU A 228 -20.90 6.80 59.65
CA LEU A 228 -20.04 5.92 58.89
C LEU A 228 -20.70 5.47 57.56
N GLU A 229 -21.99 5.07 57.62
CA GLU A 229 -22.76 4.68 56.43
C GLU A 229 -22.86 5.83 55.42
N VAL A 230 -23.06 7.07 55.90
CA VAL A 230 -23.09 8.26 55.03
C VAL A 230 -21.72 8.49 54.37
N SER A 231 -20.64 8.48 55.18
CA SER A 231 -19.29 8.67 54.66
C SER A 231 -18.88 7.59 53.67
N GLN A 232 -19.22 6.32 53.94
CA GLN A 232 -18.97 5.22 53.00
C GLN A 232 -19.76 5.36 51.69
N ALA A 233 -20.98 5.90 51.75
CA ALA A 233 -21.80 6.13 50.55
C ALA A 233 -21.32 7.33 49.72
N GLU A 234 -20.70 8.32 50.34
CA GLU A 234 -20.16 9.52 49.69
C GLU A 234 -18.80 9.26 49.01
N THR A 235 -17.94 8.43 49.63
CA THR A 235 -16.56 8.19 49.22
C THR A 235 -16.38 7.81 47.74
N PRO A 236 -17.20 6.94 47.10
CA PRO A 236 -17.00 6.55 45.69
C PRO A 236 -17.53 7.55 44.64
N LEU A 237 -18.29 8.56 45.04
CA LEU A 237 -18.91 9.51 44.11
C LEU A 237 -17.88 10.27 43.25
N PRO A 238 -16.80 10.89 43.82
CA PRO A 238 -15.81 11.59 43.01
C PRO A 238 -15.07 10.67 42.04
N GLU A 239 -14.92 9.38 42.34
CA GLU A 239 -14.29 8.42 41.45
C GLU A 239 -15.18 8.09 40.23
N TYR A 240 -16.49 7.95 40.43
CA TYR A 240 -17.43 7.78 39.32
C TYR A 240 -17.52 9.04 38.46
N GLU A 241 -17.47 10.23 39.02
CA GLU A 241 -17.44 11.50 38.30
C GLU A 241 -16.15 11.59 37.47
N ARG A 242 -14.99 11.29 38.06
CA ARG A 242 -13.71 11.23 37.32
C ARG A 242 -13.71 10.21 36.18
N GLN A 243 -14.34 9.05 36.35
CA GLN A 243 -14.48 8.03 35.32
C GLN A 243 -15.37 8.52 34.17
N ILE A 244 -16.46 9.22 34.45
CA ILE A 244 -17.34 9.84 33.45
C ILE A 244 -16.55 10.86 32.62
N ASP A 245 -15.81 11.76 33.28
CA ASP A 245 -14.99 12.78 32.61
C ASP A 245 -13.94 12.12 31.68
N ALA A 246 -13.26 11.06 32.12
CA ALA A 246 -12.29 10.32 31.33
C ALA A 246 -12.91 9.62 30.11
N LEU A 247 -14.14 9.11 30.25
CA LEU A 247 -14.87 8.50 29.13
C LEU A 247 -15.36 9.54 28.12
N GLU A 248 -15.82 10.70 28.58
CA GLU A 248 -16.20 11.82 27.73
C GLU A 248 -14.99 12.38 26.96
N GLU A 249 -13.82 12.48 27.62
CA GLU A 249 -12.54 12.78 26.95
C GLU A 249 -12.20 11.75 25.87
N SER A 250 -12.26 10.45 26.20
CA SER A 250 -11.94 9.37 25.26
C SER A 250 -12.86 9.39 24.02
N ILE A 251 -14.15 9.70 24.22
CA ILE A 251 -15.11 9.87 23.12
C ILE A 251 -14.72 11.08 22.24
N ALA A 252 -14.35 12.21 22.86
CA ALA A 252 -13.94 13.41 22.13
C ALA A 252 -12.65 13.16 21.32
N LEU A 253 -11.66 12.47 21.90
CA LEU A 253 -10.44 12.07 21.22
C LEU A 253 -10.72 11.09 20.06
N GLY A 254 -11.64 10.13 20.25
CA GLY A 254 -12.10 9.23 19.20
C GLY A 254 -12.72 9.97 18.01
N LYS A 255 -13.54 11.00 18.25
CA LYS A 255 -14.11 11.88 17.22
C LYS A 255 -13.02 12.64 16.46
N ASN A 256 -12.02 13.17 17.15
CA ASN A 256 -10.88 13.84 16.55
C ASN A 256 -10.07 12.88 15.66
N GLN A 257 -9.85 11.64 16.12
CA GLN A 257 -9.14 10.61 15.38
C GLN A 257 -9.88 10.23 14.09
N LEU A 258 -11.21 10.06 14.14
CA LEU A 258 -12.02 9.77 12.95
C LEU A 258 -12.01 10.94 11.96
N ALA A 259 -12.05 12.18 12.44
CA ALA A 259 -11.90 13.36 11.59
C ALA A 259 -10.53 13.39 10.89
N ALA A 260 -9.46 13.07 11.63
CA ALA A 260 -8.11 13.00 11.08
C ALA A 260 -7.96 11.87 10.03
N LEU A 261 -8.54 10.68 10.29
CA LEU A 261 -8.58 9.57 9.33
C LEU A 261 -9.35 9.95 8.05
N ALA A 262 -10.37 10.79 8.16
CA ALA A 262 -11.09 11.32 7.00
C ALA A 262 -10.38 12.51 6.31
N GLY A 263 -9.16 12.88 6.76
CA GLY A 263 -8.43 14.02 6.23
C GLY A 263 -9.07 15.38 6.53
N LYS A 264 -9.89 15.45 7.59
CA LYS A 264 -10.65 16.63 7.99
C LYS A 264 -10.12 17.21 9.30
N GLY A 265 -10.39 18.48 9.56
CA GLY A 265 -10.12 19.09 10.84
C GLY A 265 -11.05 18.56 11.96
N PRO A 266 -10.66 18.73 13.25
CA PRO A 266 -11.39 18.18 14.41
C PRO A 266 -12.87 18.56 14.45
N GLY A 267 -13.26 19.77 14.03
CA GLY A 267 -14.64 20.22 14.00
C GLY A 267 -15.59 19.35 13.16
N ALA A 268 -15.06 18.55 12.20
CA ALA A 268 -15.89 17.60 11.46
C ALA A 268 -16.42 16.46 12.34
N GLY A 269 -15.72 16.14 13.44
CA GLY A 269 -16.13 15.12 14.40
C GLY A 269 -17.23 15.57 15.36
N GLU A 270 -17.45 16.88 15.55
CA GLU A 270 -18.39 17.40 16.55
C GLU A 270 -19.84 17.00 16.26
N SER A 271 -20.22 16.92 15.00
CA SER A 271 -21.58 16.52 14.58
C SER A 271 -21.84 15.01 14.70
N MET A 272 -20.83 14.21 15.04
CA MET A 272 -20.93 12.76 15.12
C MET A 272 -21.86 12.32 16.23
N GLN A 273 -22.85 11.51 15.87
CA GLN A 273 -23.78 10.92 16.81
C GLN A 273 -23.18 9.67 17.46
N ARG A 274 -23.84 9.16 18.50
CA ARG A 274 -23.50 7.88 19.12
C ARG A 274 -23.57 6.76 18.08
N PRO A 275 -22.56 5.87 17.99
CA PRO A 275 -22.60 4.69 17.14
C PRO A 275 -23.76 3.73 17.46
N ALA A 276 -24.32 3.12 16.40
CA ALA A 276 -25.41 2.12 16.53
C ALA A 276 -25.03 0.82 15.81
N LEU A 277 -23.89 0.24 16.20
CA LEU A 277 -23.34 -0.94 15.56
C LEU A 277 -24.16 -2.21 15.87
N ALA A 278 -24.52 -2.94 14.81
CA ALA A 278 -25.18 -4.24 14.91
C ALA A 278 -24.62 -5.18 13.83
N LEU A 279 -23.90 -6.23 14.22
CA LEU A 279 -23.37 -7.19 13.26
C LEU A 279 -24.49 -8.07 12.71
N ALA A 280 -24.68 -8.06 11.39
CA ALA A 280 -25.80 -8.75 10.73
C ALA A 280 -25.67 -10.29 10.75
N ALA A 281 -24.45 -10.82 10.65
CA ALA A 281 -24.18 -12.26 10.70
C ALA A 281 -22.71 -12.53 11.08
N PRO A 282 -22.39 -13.66 11.71
CA PRO A 282 -21.00 -14.06 11.92
C PRO A 282 -20.31 -14.30 10.58
N ALA A 283 -19.06 -13.84 10.44
CA ALA A 283 -18.26 -14.13 9.25
C ALA A 283 -17.93 -15.62 9.18
N GLY A 284 -18.32 -16.27 8.06
CA GLY A 284 -17.84 -17.60 7.70
C GLY A 284 -16.49 -17.54 7.00
N LEU A 285 -15.81 -18.68 6.87
CA LEU A 285 -14.58 -18.79 6.10
C LEU A 285 -14.84 -19.44 4.74
N PRO A 286 -14.19 -18.95 3.65
CA PRO A 286 -14.22 -19.62 2.34
C PRO A 286 -13.66 -21.05 2.42
N SER A 287 -14.20 -21.97 1.61
CA SER A 287 -13.84 -23.40 1.64
C SER A 287 -12.43 -23.72 1.11
N ALA A 288 -11.84 -22.87 0.26
CA ALA A 288 -10.57 -23.08 -0.43
C ALA A 288 -9.45 -22.14 0.04
N LEU A 289 -9.43 -21.80 1.33
CA LEU A 289 -8.63 -20.74 1.93
C LEU A 289 -7.13 -20.70 1.56
N PRO A 290 -6.32 -21.78 1.65
CA PRO A 290 -4.88 -21.62 1.47
C PRO A 290 -4.46 -21.27 0.04
N ALA A 291 -5.14 -21.84 -0.97
CA ALA A 291 -4.77 -21.65 -2.37
C ALA A 291 -5.26 -20.29 -2.94
N GLU A 292 -6.44 -19.84 -2.50
CA GLU A 292 -7.05 -18.62 -3.01
C GLU A 292 -6.55 -17.34 -2.33
N LEU A 293 -6.02 -17.42 -1.09
CA LEU A 293 -5.38 -16.30 -0.39
C LEU A 293 -4.38 -15.54 -1.25
N ILE A 294 -3.67 -16.28 -2.12
CA ILE A 294 -2.67 -15.74 -3.03
C ILE A 294 -3.25 -14.67 -3.98
N GLY A 295 -4.56 -14.73 -4.29
CA GLY A 295 -5.22 -13.81 -5.20
C GLY A 295 -6.00 -12.69 -4.52
N TYR A 296 -6.35 -12.83 -3.24
CA TYR A 296 -7.28 -11.91 -2.56
C TYR A 296 -6.61 -10.94 -1.59
N ARG A 297 -5.45 -11.28 -1.01
CA ARG A 297 -4.73 -10.38 -0.10
C ARG A 297 -3.79 -9.45 -0.87
N PRO A 298 -3.96 -8.13 -0.75
CA PRO A 298 -3.12 -7.17 -1.46
C PRO A 298 -1.63 -7.28 -1.15
N ASP A 299 -1.25 -7.54 0.11
CA ASP A 299 0.14 -7.71 0.55
C ASP A 299 0.81 -8.96 -0.08
N VAL A 300 0.06 -10.06 -0.18
CA VAL A 300 0.54 -11.29 -0.85
C VAL A 300 0.71 -11.06 -2.35
N VAL A 301 -0.24 -10.34 -2.98
CA VAL A 301 -0.15 -9.98 -4.41
C VAL A 301 1.04 -9.07 -4.67
N ALA A 302 1.28 -8.06 -3.82
CA ALA A 302 2.44 -7.18 -3.93
C ALA A 302 3.75 -7.97 -3.82
N ALA A 303 3.88 -8.85 -2.83
CA ALA A 303 5.06 -9.69 -2.64
C ALA A 303 5.33 -10.60 -3.86
N ARG A 304 4.29 -11.16 -4.48
CA ARG A 304 4.43 -11.97 -5.72
C ARG A 304 4.94 -11.14 -6.89
N TRP A 305 4.44 -9.92 -7.07
CA TRP A 305 4.95 -9.02 -8.09
C TRP A 305 6.41 -8.64 -7.83
N LEU A 306 6.83 -8.45 -6.57
CA LEU A 306 8.24 -8.20 -6.23
C LEU A 306 9.15 -9.39 -6.59
N VAL A 307 8.69 -10.63 -6.46
CA VAL A 307 9.43 -11.80 -6.98
C VAL A 307 9.60 -11.71 -8.49
N ALA A 308 8.55 -11.35 -9.25
CA ALA A 308 8.64 -11.17 -10.69
C ALA A 308 9.62 -10.04 -11.07
N VAL A 309 9.60 -8.91 -10.36
CA VAL A 309 10.58 -7.81 -10.50
C VAL A 309 12.02 -8.31 -10.41
N GLN A 310 12.32 -9.16 -9.43
CA GLN A 310 13.68 -9.67 -9.25
C GLN A 310 14.02 -10.76 -10.28
N ALA A 311 13.06 -11.56 -10.74
CA ALA A 311 13.25 -12.49 -11.84
C ALA A 311 13.67 -11.76 -13.13
N ARG A 312 12.99 -10.65 -13.48
CA ARG A 312 13.39 -9.79 -14.59
C ARG A 312 14.77 -9.18 -14.38
N GLY A 313 15.12 -8.81 -13.13
CA GLY A 313 16.46 -8.31 -12.79
C GLY A 313 17.58 -9.31 -13.11
N ILE A 314 17.34 -10.61 -12.90
CA ILE A 314 18.27 -11.67 -13.28
C ILE A 314 18.41 -11.76 -14.81
N ASP A 315 17.28 -11.66 -15.54
CA ASP A 315 17.32 -11.74 -17.02
C ASP A 315 18.05 -10.53 -17.63
N VAL A 316 17.88 -9.33 -17.06
CA VAL A 316 18.65 -8.14 -17.42
C VAL A 316 20.15 -8.37 -17.16
N ALA A 317 20.52 -8.84 -15.95
CA ALA A 317 21.92 -9.09 -15.62
C ALA A 317 22.56 -10.18 -16.48
N ARG A 318 21.80 -11.15 -16.96
CA ARG A 318 22.24 -12.16 -17.94
C ARG A 318 22.46 -11.56 -19.32
N ALA A 319 21.59 -10.63 -19.75
CA ALA A 319 21.73 -9.96 -21.03
C ALA A 319 23.06 -9.17 -21.13
N ASP A 320 23.58 -8.63 -20.01
CA ASP A 320 24.86 -7.90 -19.97
C ASP A 320 26.09 -8.75 -20.35
N PHE A 321 25.99 -10.08 -20.35
CA PHE A 321 27.08 -10.97 -20.82
C PHE A 321 27.18 -11.08 -22.33
N TYR A 322 26.20 -10.59 -23.08
CA TYR A 322 26.14 -10.68 -24.51
C TYR A 322 26.54 -9.37 -25.21
N PRO A 323 26.93 -9.44 -26.51
CA PRO A 323 27.28 -8.24 -27.26
C PRO A 323 26.11 -7.25 -27.36
N ASN A 324 26.37 -5.98 -27.03
CA ASN A 324 25.43 -4.90 -27.23
C ASN A 324 25.58 -4.31 -28.63
N VAL A 325 24.50 -4.16 -29.37
CA VAL A 325 24.46 -3.65 -30.75
C VAL A 325 23.61 -2.39 -30.79
N ASN A 326 24.25 -1.26 -31.11
CA ASN A 326 23.58 0.03 -31.27
C ASN A 326 23.64 0.49 -32.73
N LEU A 327 22.52 0.96 -33.29
CA LEU A 327 22.50 1.70 -34.52
C LEU A 327 22.69 3.19 -34.22
N LEU A 328 23.76 3.76 -34.74
CA LEU A 328 24.10 5.17 -34.55
C LEU A 328 24.02 5.88 -35.90
N VAL A 329 23.27 6.99 -35.93
CA VAL A 329 23.24 7.91 -37.08
C VAL A 329 23.47 9.30 -36.56
N SER A 330 24.38 10.04 -37.18
CA SER A 330 24.55 11.45 -36.83
C SER A 330 24.70 12.28 -38.12
N MET A 331 24.14 13.48 -38.05
CA MET A 331 24.34 14.49 -39.11
C MET A 331 24.54 15.84 -38.43
N GLY A 332 25.35 16.69 -39.01
CA GLY A 332 25.58 18.00 -38.44
C GLY A 332 26.57 18.85 -39.16
N GLY A 333 26.77 20.04 -38.63
CA GLY A 333 27.79 20.98 -39.08
C GLY A 333 28.94 21.06 -38.08
N TYR A 334 30.16 21.06 -38.62
CA TYR A 334 31.39 21.17 -37.84
C TYR A 334 32.29 22.25 -38.43
N ALA A 335 32.75 23.20 -37.61
CA ALA A 335 33.69 24.24 -38.02
C ALA A 335 34.72 24.51 -36.93
N ALA A 336 35.98 24.14 -37.18
CA ALA A 336 37.09 24.40 -36.26
C ALA A 336 37.72 25.78 -36.45
N ALA A 337 37.38 26.49 -37.53
CA ALA A 337 37.85 27.84 -37.83
C ALA A 337 36.80 28.62 -38.64
N GLY A 338 36.83 29.95 -38.57
CA GLY A 338 35.93 30.82 -39.33
C GLY A 338 34.97 31.64 -38.48
N PRO A 339 34.00 32.31 -39.08
CA PRO A 339 32.96 33.09 -38.37
C PRO A 339 32.10 32.24 -37.46
N LEU A 340 31.49 32.84 -36.43
CA LEU A 340 30.69 32.19 -35.40
C LEU A 340 29.67 31.16 -35.91
N PHE A 341 29.01 31.43 -37.04
CA PHE A 341 27.98 30.55 -37.63
C PHE A 341 28.45 29.74 -38.83
N GLN A 342 29.76 29.59 -39.05
CA GLN A 342 30.34 28.84 -40.19
C GLN A 342 29.83 27.40 -40.26
N PHE A 343 29.61 26.78 -39.10
CA PHE A 343 29.15 25.39 -38.97
C PHE A 343 27.74 25.14 -39.55
N LEU A 344 26.95 26.19 -39.79
CA LEU A 344 25.63 26.11 -40.40
C LEU A 344 25.66 26.13 -41.96
N LYS A 345 26.82 26.36 -42.54
CA LYS A 345 26.97 26.36 -43.98
C LYS A 345 27.06 24.92 -44.53
N SER A 346 26.54 24.71 -45.74
CA SER A 346 26.50 23.40 -46.41
C SER A 346 27.88 22.75 -46.55
N MET A 347 28.95 23.55 -46.72
CA MET A 347 30.34 23.07 -46.80
C MET A 347 30.89 22.49 -45.48
N SER A 348 30.25 22.74 -44.35
CA SER A 348 30.63 22.25 -43.03
C SER A 348 29.81 21.01 -42.59
N GLY A 349 28.93 20.54 -43.45
CA GLY A 349 28.07 19.38 -43.20
C GLY A 349 28.82 18.04 -43.20
N SER A 350 28.54 17.21 -42.20
CA SER A 350 29.04 15.84 -42.10
C SER A 350 27.93 14.90 -41.64
N TYR A 351 28.03 13.64 -42.04
CA TYR A 351 27.15 12.58 -41.51
C TYR A 351 27.93 11.31 -41.27
N SER A 352 27.44 10.51 -40.33
CA SER A 352 27.88 9.16 -40.10
C SER A 352 26.68 8.25 -39.79
N ALA A 353 26.72 7.02 -40.30
CA ALA A 353 25.67 6.03 -40.01
C ALA A 353 26.32 4.65 -39.96
N GLY A 354 25.98 3.85 -38.97
CA GLY A 354 26.48 2.48 -38.85
C GLY A 354 26.11 1.80 -37.54
N PRO A 355 26.26 0.48 -37.49
CA PRO A 355 26.16 -0.26 -36.24
C PRO A 355 27.43 -0.09 -35.40
N ALA A 356 27.24 0.03 -34.07
CA ALA A 356 28.30 -0.01 -33.07
C ALA A 356 28.11 -1.26 -32.21
N LEU A 357 29.16 -2.11 -32.13
CA LEU A 357 29.16 -3.33 -31.35
C LEU A 357 30.06 -3.15 -30.13
N SER A 358 29.56 -3.48 -28.95
CA SER A 358 30.33 -3.52 -27.70
C SER A 358 30.19 -4.90 -27.05
N LEU A 359 31.31 -5.54 -26.74
CA LEU A 359 31.36 -6.83 -26.03
C LEU A 359 32.40 -6.74 -24.90
N PRO A 360 32.01 -6.97 -23.66
CA PRO A 360 32.96 -7.06 -22.55
C PRO A 360 33.76 -8.37 -22.66
N ILE A 361 35.08 -8.27 -22.93
CA ILE A 361 35.98 -9.44 -23.04
C ILE A 361 36.55 -9.81 -21.66
N PHE A 362 36.90 -8.81 -20.88
CA PHE A 362 37.41 -8.98 -19.49
C PHE A 362 36.95 -7.81 -18.63
N ASP A 363 36.27 -8.12 -17.54
CA ASP A 363 35.66 -7.14 -16.64
C ASP A 363 36.07 -7.36 -15.15
N GLY A 364 37.05 -8.22 -14.88
CA GLY A 364 37.51 -8.54 -13.53
C GLY A 364 36.48 -9.29 -12.67
N GLY A 365 35.44 -9.89 -13.30
CA GLY A 365 34.38 -10.62 -12.60
C GLY A 365 33.17 -9.77 -12.19
N ARG A 366 33.11 -8.51 -12.62
CA ARG A 366 32.02 -7.56 -12.30
C ARG A 366 30.64 -8.11 -12.71
N LEU A 367 30.47 -8.63 -13.94
CA LEU A 367 29.19 -9.17 -14.41
C LEU A 367 28.73 -10.39 -13.60
N ARG A 368 29.66 -11.27 -13.22
CA ARG A 368 29.34 -12.42 -12.35
C ARG A 368 28.90 -11.97 -10.95
N ALA A 369 29.61 -11.00 -10.37
CA ALA A 369 29.23 -10.43 -9.09
C ALA A 369 27.84 -9.75 -9.15
N GLN A 370 27.57 -9.04 -10.25
CA GLN A 370 26.26 -8.39 -10.48
C GLN A 370 25.14 -9.42 -10.63
N LEU A 371 25.35 -10.50 -11.39
CA LEU A 371 24.39 -11.61 -11.50
C LEU A 371 24.17 -12.31 -10.15
N GLY A 372 25.26 -12.50 -9.37
CA GLY A 372 25.17 -13.04 -8.01
C GLY A 372 24.32 -12.17 -7.08
N ALA A 373 24.51 -10.84 -7.15
CA ALA A 373 23.72 -9.89 -6.38
C ALA A 373 22.21 -9.92 -6.78
N GLN A 374 21.91 -10.01 -8.08
CA GLN A 374 20.53 -10.13 -8.55
C GLN A 374 19.90 -11.48 -8.15
N SER A 375 20.67 -12.57 -8.18
CA SER A 375 20.20 -13.88 -7.73
C SER A 375 19.87 -13.87 -6.23
N ALA A 376 20.72 -13.26 -5.40
CA ALA A 376 20.45 -13.08 -3.98
C ALA A 376 19.25 -12.16 -3.71
N ALA A 377 19.07 -11.09 -4.51
CA ALA A 377 17.89 -10.22 -4.40
C ALA A 377 16.59 -10.98 -4.73
N TYR A 378 16.62 -11.90 -5.70
CA TYR A 378 15.52 -12.79 -5.97
C TYR A 378 15.24 -13.73 -4.79
N ASP A 379 16.27 -14.34 -4.21
CA ASP A 379 16.12 -15.22 -3.04
C ASP A 379 15.48 -14.47 -1.86
N ILE A 380 15.90 -13.23 -1.60
CA ILE A 380 15.29 -12.37 -0.58
C ILE A 380 13.80 -12.12 -0.88
N ALA A 381 13.43 -11.82 -2.13
CA ALA A 381 12.03 -11.57 -2.49
C ALA A 381 11.17 -12.84 -2.32
N VAL A 382 11.71 -14.01 -2.67
CA VAL A 382 11.03 -15.30 -2.47
C VAL A 382 10.82 -15.59 -0.98
N ASP A 383 11.82 -15.38 -0.13
CA ASP A 383 11.70 -15.62 1.30
C ASP A 383 10.74 -14.62 1.96
N GLN A 384 10.71 -13.36 1.51
CA GLN A 384 9.71 -12.38 1.96
C GLN A 384 8.29 -12.78 1.55
N TYR A 385 8.09 -13.27 0.34
CA TYR A 385 6.81 -13.81 -0.10
C TYR A 385 6.38 -15.02 0.75
N ASN A 386 7.29 -15.97 0.99
CA ASN A 386 7.04 -17.13 1.84
C ASN A 386 6.62 -16.70 3.26
N GLN A 387 7.32 -15.72 3.84
CA GLN A 387 6.99 -15.17 5.16
C GLN A 387 5.60 -14.52 5.16
N THR A 388 5.25 -13.76 4.10
CA THR A 388 3.96 -13.08 3.99
C THR A 388 2.81 -14.09 3.98
N ILE A 389 2.93 -15.21 3.24
CA ILE A 389 1.90 -16.26 3.22
C ILE A 389 1.74 -16.91 4.58
N VAL A 390 2.85 -17.28 5.24
CA VAL A 390 2.78 -17.90 6.58
C VAL A 390 2.14 -16.96 7.58
N THR A 391 2.47 -15.66 7.52
CA THR A 391 1.87 -14.63 8.37
C THR A 391 0.38 -14.48 8.09
N ALA A 392 -0.02 -14.48 6.82
CA ALA A 392 -1.42 -14.39 6.42
C ALA A 392 -2.26 -15.55 6.97
N LEU A 393 -1.76 -16.79 6.86
CA LEU A 393 -2.43 -17.97 7.41
C LEU A 393 -2.53 -17.91 8.93
N LYS A 394 -1.44 -17.48 9.61
CA LYS A 394 -1.44 -17.27 11.05
C LYS A 394 -2.50 -16.26 11.48
N GLU A 395 -2.56 -15.12 10.83
CA GLU A 395 -3.54 -14.06 11.16
C GLU A 395 -4.98 -14.56 11.06
N ILE A 396 -5.32 -15.32 10.02
CA ILE A 396 -6.65 -15.92 9.88
C ILE A 396 -6.91 -16.91 10.99
N ALA A 397 -5.96 -17.82 11.26
CA ALA A 397 -6.10 -18.82 12.31
C ALA A 397 -6.32 -18.17 13.69
N ASP A 398 -5.55 -17.12 13.98
CA ASP A 398 -5.67 -16.38 15.23
C ASP A 398 -7.06 -15.74 15.39
N GLN A 399 -7.61 -15.12 14.32
CA GLN A 399 -8.94 -14.52 14.40
C GLN A 399 -10.06 -15.56 14.52
N VAL A 400 -9.94 -16.72 13.88
CA VAL A 400 -10.90 -17.83 14.03
C VAL A 400 -10.94 -18.34 15.47
N VAL A 401 -9.76 -18.57 16.07
CA VAL A 401 -9.65 -18.98 17.48
C VAL A 401 -10.26 -17.92 18.39
N ARG A 402 -9.91 -16.63 18.14
CA ARG A 402 -10.42 -15.51 18.93
C ARG A 402 -11.93 -15.37 18.85
N MET A 403 -12.51 -15.43 17.67
CA MET A 403 -13.97 -15.33 17.49
C MET A 403 -14.74 -16.44 18.21
N ARG A 404 -14.24 -17.68 18.17
CA ARG A 404 -14.85 -18.80 18.92
C ARG A 404 -14.77 -18.57 20.43
N SER A 405 -13.61 -18.14 20.92
CA SER A 405 -13.42 -17.85 22.33
C SER A 405 -14.35 -16.70 22.78
N LEU A 406 -14.44 -15.63 22.01
CA LEU A 406 -15.28 -14.48 22.32
C LEU A 406 -16.77 -14.82 22.35
N ALA A 407 -17.25 -15.73 21.48
CA ALA A 407 -18.63 -16.21 21.52
C ALA A 407 -18.97 -16.89 22.87
N THR A 408 -18.09 -17.76 23.36
CA THR A 408 -18.28 -18.38 24.67
C THR A 408 -18.17 -17.38 25.82
N GLN A 409 -17.19 -16.47 25.75
CA GLN A 409 -17.01 -15.43 26.76
C GLN A 409 -18.20 -14.47 26.85
N GLU A 410 -18.85 -14.15 25.73
CA GLU A 410 -20.04 -13.29 25.69
C GLU A 410 -21.21 -13.94 26.43
N ASP A 411 -21.46 -15.25 26.20
CA ASP A 411 -22.50 -16.00 26.92
C ASP A 411 -22.22 -16.05 28.43
N ASP A 412 -20.95 -16.28 28.82
CA ASP A 412 -20.54 -16.31 30.22
C ASP A 412 -20.66 -14.93 30.88
N ALA A 413 -20.29 -13.85 30.16
CA ALA A 413 -20.40 -12.50 30.64
C ALA A 413 -21.87 -12.07 30.84
N HIS A 414 -22.76 -12.42 29.94
CA HIS A 414 -24.20 -12.17 30.10
C HIS A 414 -24.77 -12.91 31.32
N ARG A 415 -24.40 -14.17 31.54
CA ARG A 415 -24.80 -14.91 32.77
C ARG A 415 -24.25 -14.26 34.04
N SER A 416 -23.01 -13.72 33.96
CA SER A 416 -22.39 -12.99 35.09
C SER A 416 -23.17 -11.72 35.43
N VAL A 417 -23.56 -10.92 34.41
CA VAL A 417 -24.38 -9.71 34.62
C VAL A 417 -25.70 -10.06 35.27
N GLU A 418 -26.41 -11.09 34.78
CA GLU A 418 -27.68 -11.50 35.39
C GLU A 418 -27.53 -11.93 36.84
N ALA A 419 -26.46 -12.67 37.19
CA ALA A 419 -26.20 -13.10 38.56
C ALA A 419 -25.85 -11.90 39.47
N ALA A 420 -24.98 -11.01 38.97
CA ALA A 420 -24.57 -9.80 39.70
C ALA A 420 -25.75 -8.83 39.90
N GLN A 421 -26.64 -8.66 38.92
CA GLN A 421 -27.85 -7.85 39.05
C GLN A 421 -28.78 -8.41 40.14
N ARG A 422 -29.04 -9.72 40.12
CA ARG A 422 -29.84 -10.36 41.18
C ARG A 422 -29.23 -10.14 42.58
N ASN A 423 -27.89 -10.27 42.71
CA ASN A 423 -27.18 -10.05 43.96
C ASN A 423 -27.33 -8.61 44.43
N TYR A 424 -27.13 -7.63 43.54
CA TYR A 424 -27.31 -6.21 43.85
C TYR A 424 -28.72 -5.87 44.32
N ASP A 425 -29.75 -6.37 43.59
CA ASP A 425 -31.15 -6.14 43.95
C ASP A 425 -31.51 -6.71 45.34
N LEU A 426 -30.96 -7.86 45.71
CA LEU A 426 -31.15 -8.48 47.00
C LEU A 426 -30.44 -7.69 48.10
N ALA A 427 -29.19 -7.28 47.87
CA ALA A 427 -28.40 -6.47 48.81
C ALA A 427 -29.07 -5.10 49.08
N GLU A 428 -29.54 -4.41 48.04
CA GLU A 428 -30.24 -3.14 48.13
C GLU A 428 -31.56 -3.26 48.93
N LYS A 429 -32.40 -4.28 48.61
CA LYS A 429 -33.64 -4.55 49.32
C LYS A 429 -33.38 -4.92 50.78
N GLY A 430 -32.33 -5.70 51.07
CA GLY A 430 -31.90 -6.04 52.42
C GLY A 430 -31.51 -4.80 53.23
N PHE A 431 -30.67 -3.94 52.63
CA PHE A 431 -30.25 -2.68 53.26
C PHE A 431 -31.41 -1.74 53.56
N ARG A 432 -32.34 -1.55 52.62
CA ARG A 432 -33.56 -0.75 52.81
C ARG A 432 -34.42 -1.22 53.98
N ARG A 433 -34.43 -2.55 54.23
CA ARG A 433 -35.20 -3.18 55.34
C ARG A 433 -34.39 -3.28 56.64
N GLY A 434 -33.12 -2.85 56.64
CA GLY A 434 -32.25 -2.97 57.79
C GLY A 434 -31.76 -4.39 58.09
N LEU A 435 -31.81 -5.29 57.10
CA LEU A 435 -31.42 -6.71 57.21
C LEU A 435 -29.96 -6.95 56.88
N THR A 436 -29.27 -6.00 56.28
CA THR A 436 -27.85 -6.07 55.89
C THR A 436 -27.20 -4.69 55.97
N ASP A 437 -25.87 -4.68 56.04
CA ASP A 437 -25.06 -3.46 56.08
C ASP A 437 -24.83 -2.88 54.67
N TYR A 438 -24.53 -1.58 54.61
CA TYR A 438 -24.22 -0.88 53.38
C TYR A 438 -23.03 -1.50 52.62
N VAL A 439 -22.01 -2.01 53.33
CA VAL A 439 -20.83 -2.67 52.70
C VAL A 439 -21.23 -3.79 51.74
N ASN A 440 -22.27 -4.58 52.05
CA ASN A 440 -22.76 -5.63 51.18
C ASN A 440 -23.38 -5.09 49.89
N VAL A 441 -24.05 -3.92 49.97
CA VAL A 441 -24.58 -3.24 48.76
C VAL A 441 -23.44 -2.74 47.88
N LEU A 442 -22.40 -2.13 48.48
CA LEU A 442 -21.22 -1.63 47.77
C LEU A 442 -20.47 -2.75 47.05
N ILE A 443 -20.26 -3.92 47.71
CA ILE A 443 -19.64 -5.09 47.14
C ILE A 443 -20.46 -5.58 45.93
N ALA A 444 -21.77 -5.74 46.10
CA ALA A 444 -22.66 -6.21 45.04
C ALA A 444 -22.71 -5.24 43.84
N GLN A 445 -22.72 -3.93 44.11
CA GLN A 445 -22.66 -2.88 43.09
C GLN A 445 -21.36 -2.92 42.29
N THR A 446 -20.21 -3.07 42.98
CA THR A 446 -18.91 -3.18 42.32
C THR A 446 -18.82 -4.42 41.43
N GLN A 447 -19.41 -5.54 41.86
CA GLN A 447 -19.48 -6.76 41.04
C GLN A 447 -20.36 -6.59 39.81
N LEU A 448 -21.51 -5.91 39.95
CA LEU A 448 -22.41 -5.61 38.85
C LEU A 448 -21.74 -4.68 37.83
N LEU A 449 -21.09 -3.60 38.30
CA LEU A 449 -20.34 -2.68 37.42
C LEU A 449 -19.30 -3.43 36.59
N ARG A 450 -18.44 -4.22 37.25
CA ARG A 450 -17.41 -5.02 36.52
C ARG A 450 -18.00 -5.99 35.52
N ALA A 451 -19.12 -6.64 35.86
CA ALA A 451 -19.78 -7.56 34.93
C ALA A 451 -20.35 -6.83 33.70
N GLN A 452 -20.95 -5.67 33.87
CA GLN A 452 -21.48 -4.83 32.78
C GLN A 452 -20.37 -4.27 31.88
N GLU A 453 -19.28 -3.76 32.48
CA GLU A 453 -18.09 -3.33 31.74
C GLU A 453 -17.49 -4.50 30.93
N GLY A 454 -17.43 -5.71 31.53
CA GLY A 454 -16.97 -6.92 30.86
C GLY A 454 -17.76 -7.25 29.60
N VAL A 455 -19.10 -7.14 29.63
CA VAL A 455 -19.93 -7.34 28.43
C VAL A 455 -19.62 -6.30 27.36
N ALA A 456 -19.49 -5.01 27.72
CA ALA A 456 -19.19 -3.95 26.77
C ALA A 456 -17.84 -4.19 26.07
N HIS A 457 -16.81 -4.61 26.81
CA HIS A 457 -15.50 -4.95 26.28
C HIS A 457 -15.56 -6.15 25.32
N ILE A 458 -16.21 -7.26 25.72
CA ILE A 458 -16.31 -8.47 24.90
C ILE A 458 -17.06 -8.19 23.59
N GLN A 459 -18.14 -7.40 23.64
CA GLN A 459 -18.88 -6.99 22.44
C GLN A 459 -18.00 -6.17 21.47
N ALA A 460 -17.23 -5.19 21.99
CA ALA A 460 -16.30 -4.41 21.18
C ALA A 460 -15.18 -5.28 20.59
N GLU A 461 -14.62 -6.21 21.38
CA GLU A 461 -13.62 -7.16 20.90
C GLU A 461 -14.15 -8.07 19.81
N ARG A 462 -15.41 -8.53 19.91
CA ARG A 462 -16.06 -9.35 18.87
C ARG A 462 -16.21 -8.59 17.56
N LEU A 463 -16.68 -7.35 17.62
CA LEU A 463 -16.77 -6.48 16.44
C LEU A 463 -15.39 -6.22 15.82
N THR A 464 -14.37 -5.97 16.64
CA THR A 464 -12.99 -5.75 16.20
C THR A 464 -12.37 -7.01 15.59
N ALA A 465 -12.60 -8.18 16.19
CA ALA A 465 -12.13 -9.46 15.65
C ALA A 465 -12.75 -9.75 14.28
N HIS A 466 -14.02 -9.40 14.07
CA HIS A 466 -14.67 -9.51 12.77
C HIS A 466 -13.99 -8.61 11.73
N ALA A 467 -13.76 -7.31 12.01
CA ALA A 467 -13.06 -6.40 11.11
C ALA A 467 -11.64 -6.90 10.76
N THR A 468 -10.95 -7.45 11.77
CA THR A 468 -9.61 -7.98 11.59
C THR A 468 -9.61 -9.27 10.75
N LEU A 469 -10.60 -10.15 10.92
CA LEU A 469 -10.77 -11.34 10.08
C LEU A 469 -11.01 -10.96 8.63
N VAL A 470 -11.89 -9.99 8.38
CA VAL A 470 -12.17 -9.51 7.02
C VAL A 470 -10.90 -8.92 6.40
N ALA A 471 -10.11 -8.15 7.15
CA ALA A 471 -8.81 -7.66 6.68
C ALA A 471 -7.83 -8.80 6.37
N ALA A 472 -7.74 -9.81 7.25
CA ALA A 472 -6.89 -10.99 7.05
C ALA A 472 -7.30 -11.81 5.82
N LEU A 473 -8.56 -11.76 5.41
CA LEU A 473 -9.09 -12.34 4.18
C LEU A 473 -8.91 -11.43 2.94
N GLY A 474 -8.31 -10.25 3.09
CA GLY A 474 -8.06 -9.31 1.98
C GLY A 474 -9.17 -8.27 1.74
N GLY A 475 -10.22 -8.24 2.59
CA GLY A 475 -11.23 -7.17 2.59
C GLY A 475 -12.08 -7.05 1.32
N GLY A 476 -12.13 -8.06 0.45
CA GLY A 476 -12.84 -7.98 -0.82
C GLY A 476 -12.26 -6.95 -1.81
N MET A 477 -11.04 -6.45 -1.54
CA MET A 477 -10.42 -5.35 -2.28
C MET A 477 -10.02 -5.70 -3.71
N ILE A 478 -9.89 -6.99 -4.03
CA ILE A 478 -9.41 -7.43 -5.33
C ILE A 478 -10.52 -8.16 -6.06
N ASP A 479 -11.07 -7.54 -7.10
CA ASP A 479 -11.86 -8.23 -8.10
C ASP A 479 -10.93 -8.91 -9.10
N VAL A 480 -10.59 -10.17 -8.79
CA VAL A 480 -9.69 -11.02 -9.60
C VAL A 480 -10.23 -11.23 -11.02
N SER A 481 -11.51 -10.98 -11.26
CA SER A 481 -12.14 -11.17 -12.56
C SER A 481 -11.89 -10.01 -13.51
N SER A 482 -11.76 -8.79 -13.02
CA SER A 482 -11.71 -7.56 -13.81
C SER A 482 -10.32 -6.96 -14.00
N ASP A 483 -9.34 -7.26 -13.14
CA ASP A 483 -7.99 -6.67 -13.18
C ASP A 483 -6.89 -7.74 -13.29
N PRO A 484 -6.20 -7.87 -14.43
CA PRO A 484 -5.09 -8.81 -14.59
C PRO A 484 -3.94 -8.60 -13.59
N ALA A 485 -3.71 -7.35 -13.15
CA ALA A 485 -2.70 -7.03 -12.13
C ALA A 485 -3.08 -7.59 -10.75
N ALA A 486 -4.37 -7.72 -10.48
CA ALA A 486 -4.89 -8.27 -9.24
C ALA A 486 -4.64 -9.78 -9.09
N LYS A 487 -4.55 -10.51 -10.19
CA LYS A 487 -4.25 -11.96 -10.16
C LYS A 487 -2.84 -12.27 -9.69
N GLY A 488 -1.97 -11.29 -9.66
CA GLY A 488 -0.54 -11.48 -9.47
C GLY A 488 0.13 -12.09 -10.71
N PRO A 489 1.46 -12.18 -10.72
CA PRO A 489 2.22 -12.75 -11.82
C PRO A 489 1.94 -14.25 -11.94
N THR A 490 1.98 -14.75 -13.17
CA THR A 490 1.95 -16.19 -13.41
C THR A 490 3.26 -16.85 -12.92
N GLU A 491 3.25 -18.17 -12.69
CA GLU A 491 4.47 -18.90 -12.30
C GLU A 491 5.61 -18.68 -13.31
N ALA A 492 5.28 -18.60 -14.60
CA ALA A 492 6.26 -18.33 -15.65
C ALA A 492 6.88 -16.91 -15.58
N GLU A 493 6.15 -15.93 -15.03
CA GLU A 493 6.63 -14.56 -14.83
C GLU A 493 7.47 -14.42 -13.56
N GLN A 494 7.27 -15.30 -12.59
CA GLN A 494 8.02 -15.33 -11.33
C GLN A 494 9.37 -16.05 -11.46
N LEU A 495 9.57 -16.81 -12.54
CA LEU A 495 10.81 -17.53 -12.80
C LEU A 495 11.66 -16.80 -13.84
N PRO A 496 13.01 -16.72 -13.65
CA PRO A 496 13.91 -16.17 -14.64
C PRO A 496 13.79 -16.95 -15.95
N ALA A 497 13.71 -16.24 -17.07
CA ALA A 497 13.59 -16.88 -18.39
C ALA A 497 14.89 -17.63 -18.72
N HIS A 498 14.78 -18.93 -18.92
CA HIS A 498 15.86 -19.74 -19.47
C HIS A 498 15.75 -19.75 -20.99
N GLY A 499 16.29 -18.73 -21.67
CA GLY A 499 16.50 -18.75 -23.13
C GLY A 499 15.25 -18.92 -24.01
N LYS A 500 14.05 -18.61 -23.55
CA LYS A 500 12.82 -18.70 -24.36
C LYS A 500 12.65 -17.47 -25.23
N LYS A 501 12.24 -17.72 -26.49
CA LYS A 501 11.97 -16.71 -27.53
C LYS A 501 11.06 -15.60 -26.98
N THR A 502 11.49 -14.36 -27.17
CA THR A 502 10.83 -13.12 -26.75
C THR A 502 9.38 -13.02 -27.25
N ARG A 503 8.43 -12.89 -26.38
CA ARG A 503 7.05 -12.47 -26.65
C ARG A 503 7.00 -10.94 -26.59
N ALA A 504 6.26 -10.31 -27.51
CA ALA A 504 6.12 -8.84 -27.49
C ALA A 504 5.59 -8.34 -26.15
N VAL A 505 6.18 -7.27 -25.62
CA VAL A 505 5.68 -6.60 -24.40
C VAL A 505 4.27 -6.08 -24.73
N PRO A 506 3.22 -6.53 -24.04
CA PRO A 506 1.91 -5.94 -24.25
C PRO A 506 1.95 -4.48 -23.76
N LEU A 507 1.53 -3.55 -24.60
CA LEU A 507 1.24 -2.18 -24.15
C LEU A 507 0.30 -2.27 -22.95
N MET A 508 0.54 -1.45 -21.92
CA MET A 508 -0.32 -1.40 -20.73
C MET A 508 -1.79 -1.35 -21.17
N PRO A 509 -2.69 -2.15 -20.57
CA PRO A 509 -4.11 -2.02 -20.82
C PRO A 509 -4.55 -0.56 -20.65
N ALA A 510 -5.36 -0.05 -21.57
CA ALA A 510 -5.83 1.34 -21.56
C ALA A 510 -6.50 1.73 -20.23
N ALA A 511 -7.08 0.76 -19.50
CA ALA A 511 -7.64 0.93 -18.18
C ALA A 511 -6.61 1.34 -17.09
N LEU A 512 -5.34 0.95 -17.26
CA LEU A 512 -4.25 1.35 -16.36
C LEU A 512 -3.66 2.73 -16.72
N LEU A 513 -3.90 3.19 -17.96
CA LEU A 513 -3.44 4.49 -18.46
C LEU A 513 -4.52 5.58 -18.38
N ALA A 514 -5.80 5.21 -18.26
CA ALA A 514 -6.86 6.20 -18.14
C ALA A 514 -6.76 6.92 -16.78
N PRO A 515 -6.70 8.26 -16.73
CA PRO A 515 -6.93 8.98 -15.50
C PRO A 515 -8.34 8.62 -15.02
N HIS A 516 -8.49 8.23 -13.75
CA HIS A 516 -9.81 8.11 -13.16
C HIS A 516 -10.54 9.43 -13.40
N SER A 517 -11.55 9.42 -14.27
CA SER A 517 -12.48 10.53 -14.38
C SER A 517 -13.14 10.69 -13.01
N SER A 518 -12.80 11.76 -12.31
CA SER A 518 -13.58 12.21 -11.16
C SER A 518 -15.04 12.27 -11.61
N PRO A 519 -16.00 11.79 -10.82
CA PRO A 519 -17.40 12.00 -11.12
C PRO A 519 -17.63 13.50 -11.28
N ALA A 520 -18.16 13.89 -12.43
CA ALA A 520 -18.50 15.28 -12.72
C ALA A 520 -19.40 15.80 -11.60
N SER A 521 -18.96 16.87 -10.94
CA SER A 521 -19.82 17.64 -10.05
C SER A 521 -21.08 18.05 -10.85
N PRO A 522 -22.29 17.88 -10.33
CA PRO A 522 -23.48 18.39 -10.99
C PRO A 522 -23.34 19.91 -11.07
N GLY A 523 -23.35 20.45 -12.29
CA GLY A 523 -23.36 21.86 -12.56
C GLY A 523 -24.58 22.53 -11.91
N PRO A 524 -24.48 23.78 -11.44
CA PRO A 524 -25.65 24.51 -10.98
C PRO A 524 -26.56 24.77 -12.17
N ASP A 525 -27.79 24.34 -12.06
CA ASP A 525 -28.91 24.65 -12.97
C ASP A 525 -29.01 26.15 -13.19
N ALA A 526 -29.06 26.53 -14.45
CA ALA A 526 -29.43 27.86 -14.90
C ALA A 526 -30.91 28.09 -14.57
N ALA A 527 -31.16 28.99 -13.66
CA ALA A 527 -32.47 29.60 -13.48
C ALA A 527 -32.33 31.12 -13.59
N ASP A 528 -32.76 31.54 -14.74
CA ASP A 528 -33.63 32.66 -15.03
C ASP A 528 -33.17 34.12 -14.88
N ALA A 529 -33.39 34.78 -15.98
CA ALA A 529 -33.20 36.18 -16.26
C ALA A 529 -34.25 37.06 -15.52
N GLY A 530 -33.83 38.26 -15.15
CA GLY A 530 -34.82 39.28 -14.93
C GLY A 530 -34.35 40.50 -14.16
N ALA A 531 -34.20 41.60 -14.91
CA ALA A 531 -34.44 42.99 -14.53
C ALA A 531 -33.33 43.83 -13.82
N SER A 532 -32.69 44.64 -14.62
CA SER A 532 -32.57 46.11 -14.54
C SER A 532 -32.40 46.82 -13.19
N GLY A 533 -31.45 47.71 -13.13
CA GLY A 533 -31.50 48.86 -12.22
C GLY A 533 -30.16 49.35 -11.73
N ASP A 534 -29.52 50.14 -12.53
CA ASP A 534 -28.95 51.50 -12.34
C ASP A 534 -28.38 51.93 -10.97
N ALA A 535 -27.31 52.68 -11.10
CA ALA A 535 -26.81 53.75 -10.25
C ALA A 535 -25.62 53.50 -9.29
N SER A 536 -24.49 53.93 -9.80
CA SER A 536 -23.60 55.03 -9.24
C SER A 536 -22.90 54.82 -7.88
N ALA A 537 -21.60 54.89 -7.99
CA ALA A 537 -20.71 55.92 -7.43
C ALA A 537 -20.06 55.73 -6.04
N THR A 538 -18.74 55.91 -6.08
CA THR A 538 -17.83 56.51 -5.05
C THR A 538 -17.57 55.71 -3.78
N GLY A 539 -16.35 55.36 -3.45
CA GLY A 539 -15.26 56.21 -3.02
C GLY A 539 -14.45 55.58 -1.93
N ALA A 540 -13.14 55.54 -2.14
CA ALA A 540 -12.04 55.80 -1.22
C ALA A 540 -11.84 55.02 0.11
N ALA A 541 -10.68 54.37 0.17
CA ALA A 541 -9.63 54.49 1.17
C ALA A 541 -9.92 54.15 2.67
N HIS A 542 -9.33 53.08 3.18
CA HIS A 542 -8.18 53.08 4.09
C HIS A 542 -7.63 51.66 4.15
#